data_596e6bc88a858bc8265fb958e0f810b1
#
_entry.id   596e6bc88a858bc8265fb958e0f810b1
#
_cell.length_a   1.000
_cell.length_b   1.000
_cell.length_c   1.000
_cell.angle_alpha   90.00
_cell.angle_beta   90.00
_cell.angle_gamma   90.00
#
_symmetry.space_group_name_H-M   'P 1'
#
loop_
_entity.id
_entity.type
_entity.pdbx_description
1 polymer ?
#
loop_
_entity_poly.entity_id
_entity_poly.type
_entity_poly.pdbx_seq_one_letter_code
_entity_poly.pdbx_strand_id
1 'polypeptide(L)'
;MTSVSPITPGPMTPATPAAPRPVELPRTSFGDMLYRLLIWGGLALVLAWSWGPAEMSRLVNLFTDASNMADYASGFLSPNFRDWEYYVTEMILTVQIAIWGTVLAIVFGIPFALLSSNNIAPAWVVQPVRRLMDACRAINEIVFAVLFVVAVGLGPFAGVMALFIHNMGVVSKLFSEAVEAIDPRPVEGIRATGATRLQEIIYGVLPQVLPLWISFSLYRFETNVRSATVLGIVGAGGIGQIMFESIRGFYYAETAAILIIVVITVSIIDIVSQRLRKLVI
;
A
#
# COMPACT_ATOMS: atom_id res chain seq x y z
N MET A 1 52.68 -33.75 58.28
CA MET A 1 53.43 -32.98 57.27
C MET A 1 53.47 -33.84 56.00
N THR A 2 52.55 -33.67 55.10
CA THR A 2 52.50 -34.37 53.81
C THR A 2 52.86 -33.35 52.73
N SER A 3 54.04 -33.57 52.13
CA SER A 3 54.62 -32.74 51.07
C SER A 3 53.84 -32.91 49.75
N VAL A 4 53.21 -31.86 49.27
CA VAL A 4 52.59 -31.79 47.95
C VAL A 4 53.69 -31.43 46.95
N SER A 5 53.94 -32.33 45.99
CA SER A 5 54.88 -32.10 44.87
C SER A 5 54.23 -31.14 43.84
N PRO A 6 54.96 -30.20 43.24
CA PRO A 6 54.44 -29.31 42.21
C PRO A 6 54.27 -30.06 40.89
N ILE A 7 53.10 -29.97 40.32
CA ILE A 7 52.78 -30.48 38.95
C ILE A 7 53.39 -29.52 37.94
N THR A 8 54.39 -29.96 37.22
CA THR A 8 54.94 -29.25 36.04
C THR A 8 54.01 -29.42 34.86
N PRO A 9 53.56 -28.33 34.22
CA PRO A 9 52.77 -28.44 32.99
C PRO A 9 53.62 -28.96 31.83
N GLY A 10 53.16 -30.03 31.20
CA GLY A 10 53.81 -30.61 30.02
C GLY A 10 53.75 -29.68 28.82
N PRO A 11 54.65 -29.83 27.80
CA PRO A 11 54.69 -28.93 26.65
C PRO A 11 53.40 -29.01 25.87
N MET A 12 52.73 -27.84 25.70
CA MET A 12 51.57 -27.69 24.80
C MET A 12 52.04 -27.89 23.35
N THR A 13 51.72 -29.00 22.76
CA THR A 13 51.83 -29.17 21.30
C THR A 13 50.85 -28.22 20.61
N PRO A 14 51.29 -27.37 19.68
CA PRO A 14 50.37 -26.50 18.93
C PRO A 14 49.37 -27.36 18.14
N ALA A 15 48.09 -27.13 18.37
CA ALA A 15 47.04 -27.79 17.62
C ALA A 15 47.12 -27.41 16.15
N THR A 16 47.41 -28.38 15.30
CA THR A 16 47.39 -28.20 13.84
C THR A 16 46.01 -27.74 13.42
N PRO A 17 45.86 -26.63 12.67
CA PRO A 17 44.55 -26.16 12.20
C PRO A 17 43.91 -27.27 11.36
N ALA A 18 42.70 -27.67 11.77
CA ALA A 18 41.94 -28.68 11.04
C ALA A 18 41.70 -28.20 9.61
N ALA A 19 42.04 -29.02 8.62
CA ALA A 19 41.79 -28.72 7.21
C ALA A 19 40.30 -28.37 7.00
N PRO A 20 40.00 -27.36 6.19
CA PRO A 20 38.62 -27.00 5.92
C PRO A 20 37.85 -28.20 5.35
N ARG A 21 36.76 -28.58 6.00
CA ARG A 21 35.90 -29.66 5.50
C ARG A 21 35.39 -29.27 4.12
N PRO A 22 35.51 -30.15 3.11
CA PRO A 22 34.98 -29.90 1.78
C PRO A 22 33.45 -29.61 1.94
N VAL A 23 33.02 -28.49 1.39
CA VAL A 23 31.58 -28.15 1.33
C VAL A 23 30.95 -29.13 0.36
N GLU A 24 30.31 -30.17 0.88
CA GLU A 24 29.53 -31.09 0.07
C GLU A 24 28.32 -30.32 -0.46
N LEU A 25 28.30 -30.04 -1.77
CA LEU A 25 27.14 -29.50 -2.44
C LEU A 25 25.96 -30.49 -2.23
N PRO A 26 24.77 -30.01 -1.82
CA PRO A 26 23.63 -30.88 -1.61
C PRO A 26 23.35 -31.64 -2.92
N ARG A 27 23.41 -32.96 -2.86
CA ARG A 27 23.04 -33.82 -4.00
C ARG A 27 21.57 -33.61 -4.27
N THR A 28 21.24 -33.05 -5.43
CA THR A 28 19.85 -32.88 -5.87
C THR A 28 19.21 -34.27 -5.97
N SER A 29 18.23 -34.53 -5.11
CA SER A 29 17.44 -35.77 -5.18
C SER A 29 16.65 -35.78 -6.51
N PHE A 30 16.42 -36.98 -7.06
CA PHE A 30 15.54 -37.14 -8.23
C PHE A 30 14.15 -36.52 -7.96
N GLY A 31 13.66 -36.56 -6.70
CA GLY A 31 12.44 -35.90 -6.26
C GLY A 31 12.50 -34.37 -6.37
N ASP A 32 13.64 -33.76 -6.00
CA ASP A 32 13.82 -32.30 -6.12
C ASP A 32 13.85 -31.84 -7.57
N MET A 33 14.45 -32.65 -8.45
CA MET A 33 14.48 -32.38 -9.88
C MET A 33 13.11 -32.50 -10.51
N LEU A 34 12.34 -33.52 -10.15
CA LEU A 34 10.95 -33.71 -10.61
C LEU A 34 10.05 -32.57 -10.10
N TYR A 35 10.18 -32.17 -8.83
CA TYR A 35 9.42 -31.06 -8.24
C TYR A 35 9.71 -29.72 -8.95
N ARG A 36 10.99 -29.44 -9.23
CA ARG A 36 11.39 -28.26 -10.01
C ARG A 36 10.83 -28.30 -11.41
N LEU A 37 10.90 -29.45 -12.07
CA LEU A 37 10.38 -29.63 -13.43
C LEU A 37 8.86 -29.47 -13.48
N LEU A 38 8.12 -29.95 -12.48
CA LEU A 38 6.69 -29.74 -12.36
C LEU A 38 6.33 -28.27 -12.13
N ILE A 39 7.07 -27.57 -11.28
CA ILE A 39 6.83 -26.13 -11.02
C ILE A 39 7.12 -25.32 -12.28
N TRP A 40 8.32 -25.47 -12.85
CA TRP A 40 8.72 -24.68 -14.02
C TRP A 40 7.95 -25.07 -15.28
N GLY A 41 7.67 -26.37 -15.45
CA GLY A 41 6.82 -26.87 -16.52
C GLY A 41 5.39 -26.40 -16.38
N GLY A 42 4.82 -26.44 -15.18
CA GLY A 42 3.49 -25.89 -14.88
C GLY A 42 3.42 -24.39 -15.16
N LEU A 43 4.42 -23.62 -14.71
CA LEU A 43 4.51 -22.19 -15.00
C LEU A 43 4.60 -21.92 -16.51
N ALA A 44 5.46 -22.67 -17.23
CA ALA A 44 5.59 -22.54 -18.68
C ALA A 44 4.29 -22.88 -19.41
N LEU A 45 3.57 -23.90 -18.96
CA LEU A 45 2.25 -24.26 -19.49
C LEU A 45 1.22 -23.16 -19.28
N VAL A 46 1.15 -22.55 -18.07
CA VAL A 46 0.25 -21.43 -17.79
C VAL A 46 0.59 -20.22 -18.66
N LEU A 47 1.87 -19.88 -18.82
CA LEU A 47 2.32 -18.78 -19.67
C LEU A 47 2.01 -19.05 -21.15
N ALA A 48 2.25 -20.27 -21.64
CA ALA A 48 1.92 -20.65 -23.00
C ALA A 48 0.39 -20.62 -23.26
N TRP A 49 -0.39 -21.11 -22.30
CA TRP A 49 -1.85 -21.10 -22.40
C TRP A 49 -2.40 -19.67 -22.37
N SER A 50 -1.84 -18.78 -21.57
CA SER A 50 -2.27 -17.37 -21.47
C SER A 50 -1.77 -16.50 -22.63
N TRP A 51 -0.80 -16.98 -23.44
CA TRP A 51 -0.18 -16.19 -24.52
C TRP A 51 -1.20 -15.68 -25.56
N GLY A 52 -2.11 -16.56 -25.99
CA GLY A 52 -3.16 -16.21 -26.97
C GLY A 52 -4.20 -15.23 -26.40
N PRO A 53 -4.90 -15.59 -25.30
CA PRO A 53 -5.91 -14.72 -24.70
C PRO A 53 -5.37 -13.35 -24.24
N ALA A 54 -4.09 -13.28 -23.82
CA ALA A 54 -3.42 -12.04 -23.45
C ALA A 54 -2.87 -11.26 -24.66
N GLU A 55 -3.07 -11.75 -25.89
CA GLU A 55 -2.62 -11.12 -27.15
C GLU A 55 -1.11 -10.75 -27.13
N MET A 56 -0.28 -11.55 -26.46
CA MET A 56 1.16 -11.30 -26.33
C MET A 56 1.91 -11.21 -27.66
N SER A 57 1.35 -11.75 -28.74
CA SER A 57 1.86 -11.59 -30.12
C SER A 57 1.91 -10.13 -30.56
N ARG A 58 1.04 -9.27 -29.99
CA ARG A 58 1.03 -7.82 -30.31
C ARG A 58 2.25 -7.05 -29.77
N LEU A 59 3.04 -7.66 -28.87
CA LEU A 59 4.32 -7.08 -28.46
C LEU A 59 5.24 -6.76 -29.65
N VAL A 60 5.18 -7.55 -30.71
CA VAL A 60 5.95 -7.31 -31.94
C VAL A 60 5.51 -6.00 -32.61
N ASN A 61 4.21 -5.65 -32.55
CA ASN A 61 3.69 -4.44 -33.17
C ASN A 61 4.25 -3.16 -32.50
N LEU A 62 4.64 -3.22 -31.22
CA LEU A 62 5.31 -2.09 -30.56
C LEU A 62 6.62 -1.69 -31.25
N PHE A 63 7.28 -2.64 -31.90
CA PHE A 63 8.56 -2.40 -32.60
C PHE A 63 8.34 -2.14 -34.09
N THR A 64 7.29 -2.71 -34.71
CA THR A 64 6.97 -2.53 -36.12
C THR A 64 6.27 -1.20 -36.39
N ASP A 65 5.43 -0.75 -35.45
CA ASP A 65 4.68 0.52 -35.55
C ASP A 65 5.35 1.67 -34.78
N ALA A 66 6.67 1.58 -34.55
CA ALA A 66 7.45 2.57 -33.79
C ALA A 66 7.35 4.00 -34.34
N SER A 67 7.13 4.19 -35.64
CA SER A 67 6.93 5.51 -36.26
C SER A 67 5.64 6.19 -35.76
N ASN A 68 4.53 5.45 -35.69
CA ASN A 68 3.26 5.98 -35.18
C ASN A 68 3.35 6.33 -33.71
N MET A 69 4.10 5.52 -32.93
CA MET A 69 4.35 5.80 -31.52
C MET A 69 5.25 7.03 -31.33
N ALA A 70 6.25 7.24 -32.21
CA ALA A 70 7.10 8.41 -32.18
C ALA A 70 6.33 9.70 -32.49
N ASP A 71 5.45 9.67 -33.48
CA ASP A 71 4.57 10.79 -33.82
C ASP A 71 3.63 11.13 -32.66
N TYR A 72 3.02 10.10 -32.05
CA TYR A 72 2.20 10.25 -30.84
C TYR A 72 3.01 10.85 -29.69
N ALA A 73 4.20 10.32 -29.39
CA ALA A 73 5.07 10.77 -28.32
C ALA A 73 5.59 12.20 -28.57
N SER A 74 5.80 12.61 -29.82
CA SER A 74 6.26 13.96 -30.14
C SER A 74 5.28 15.04 -29.70
N GLY A 75 3.96 14.75 -29.70
CA GLY A 75 2.92 15.65 -29.20
C GLY A 75 3.07 15.97 -27.69
N PHE A 76 3.68 15.07 -26.92
CA PHE A 76 3.93 15.29 -25.48
C PHE A 76 5.21 16.08 -25.18
N LEU A 77 6.11 16.26 -26.15
CA LEU A 77 7.39 16.96 -25.95
C LEU A 77 7.26 18.48 -25.83
N SER A 78 6.14 19.05 -26.25
CA SER A 78 5.89 20.49 -26.20
C SER A 78 4.67 20.79 -25.32
N PRO A 79 4.79 20.71 -23.98
CA PRO A 79 3.67 20.91 -23.07
C PRO A 79 3.11 22.32 -23.17
N ASN A 80 1.79 22.46 -23.24
CA ASN A 80 1.08 23.73 -23.28
C ASN A 80 0.56 24.09 -21.89
N PHE A 81 1.17 25.10 -21.26
CA PHE A 81 0.78 25.64 -19.95
C PHE A 81 -0.14 26.85 -20.03
N ARG A 82 -0.81 27.12 -21.15
CA ARG A 82 -1.63 28.32 -21.31
C ARG A 82 -2.71 28.42 -20.23
N ASP A 83 -3.35 27.31 -19.90
CA ASP A 83 -4.44 27.23 -18.92
C ASP A 83 -3.97 26.63 -17.58
N TRP A 84 -2.71 26.87 -17.20
CA TRP A 84 -2.11 26.27 -16.00
C TRP A 84 -2.87 26.58 -14.70
N GLU A 85 -3.49 27.76 -14.57
CA GLU A 85 -4.30 28.15 -13.40
C GLU A 85 -5.51 27.21 -13.22
N TYR A 86 -6.16 26.85 -14.32
CA TYR A 86 -7.25 25.90 -14.33
C TYR A 86 -6.77 24.51 -13.94
N TYR A 87 -5.64 24.04 -14.49
CA TYR A 87 -5.08 22.72 -14.13
C TYR A 87 -4.67 22.64 -12.66
N VAL A 88 -4.09 23.70 -12.12
CA VAL A 88 -3.73 23.77 -10.69
C VAL A 88 -4.98 23.78 -9.81
N THR A 89 -6.03 24.50 -10.19
CA THR A 89 -7.31 24.51 -9.44
C THR A 89 -7.92 23.11 -9.36
N GLU A 90 -7.95 22.39 -10.46
CA GLU A 90 -8.48 21.01 -10.50
C GLU A 90 -7.56 20.03 -9.78
N MET A 91 -6.25 20.27 -9.77
CA MET A 91 -5.32 19.48 -8.95
C MET A 91 -5.55 19.73 -7.46
N ILE A 92 -5.79 20.96 -7.04
CA ILE A 92 -6.17 21.29 -5.66
C ILE A 92 -7.47 20.55 -5.28
N LEU A 93 -8.47 20.56 -6.16
CA LEU A 93 -9.72 19.82 -5.94
C LEU A 93 -9.46 18.32 -5.76
N THR A 94 -8.57 17.74 -6.57
CA THR A 94 -8.15 16.33 -6.44
C THR A 94 -7.53 16.03 -5.07
N VAL A 95 -6.66 16.93 -4.59
CA VAL A 95 -6.06 16.81 -3.25
C VAL A 95 -7.12 16.94 -2.17
N GLN A 96 -8.10 17.83 -2.32
CA GLN A 96 -9.22 17.97 -1.37
C GLN A 96 -10.09 16.70 -1.31
N ILE A 97 -10.37 16.07 -2.45
CA ILE A 97 -11.07 14.78 -2.52
C ILE A 97 -10.29 13.72 -1.73
N ALA A 98 -8.97 13.64 -1.91
CA ALA A 98 -8.11 12.70 -1.20
C ALA A 98 -8.05 12.98 0.31
N ILE A 99 -8.00 14.26 0.73
CA ILE A 99 -8.03 14.65 2.15
C ILE A 99 -9.32 14.18 2.79
N TRP A 100 -10.47 14.56 2.25
CA TRP A 100 -11.76 14.21 2.84
C TRP A 100 -12.02 12.71 2.82
N GLY A 101 -11.71 12.01 1.73
CA GLY A 101 -11.81 10.56 1.65
C GLY A 101 -10.94 9.86 2.71
N THR A 102 -9.72 10.36 2.95
CA THR A 102 -8.83 9.81 3.97
C THR A 102 -9.31 10.12 5.38
N VAL A 103 -9.70 11.37 5.67
CA VAL A 103 -10.17 11.79 7.00
C VAL A 103 -11.42 11.00 7.41
N LEU A 104 -12.41 10.88 6.53
CA LEU A 104 -13.60 10.08 6.79
C LEU A 104 -13.25 8.61 7.01
N ALA A 105 -12.35 8.06 6.19
CA ALA A 105 -11.90 6.67 6.35
C ALA A 105 -11.21 6.44 7.71
N ILE A 106 -10.42 7.38 8.22
CA ILE A 106 -9.77 7.29 9.53
C ILE A 106 -10.81 7.41 10.65
N VAL A 107 -11.65 8.46 10.62
CA VAL A 107 -12.64 8.73 11.67
C VAL A 107 -13.58 7.53 11.85
N PHE A 108 -14.11 6.99 10.76
CA PHE A 108 -14.98 5.81 10.81
C PHE A 108 -14.20 4.50 10.93
N GLY A 109 -12.97 4.43 10.43
CA GLY A 109 -12.12 3.27 10.50
C GLY A 109 -11.64 2.93 11.91
N ILE A 110 -11.38 3.93 12.77
CA ILE A 110 -10.92 3.72 14.16
C ILE A 110 -11.91 2.84 14.97
N PRO A 111 -13.21 3.15 15.04
CA PRO A 111 -14.17 2.28 15.72
C PRO A 111 -14.18 0.84 15.19
N PHE A 112 -14.18 0.69 13.87
CA PHE A 112 -14.14 -0.64 13.25
C PHE A 112 -12.82 -1.37 13.50
N ALA A 113 -11.69 -0.67 13.57
CA ALA A 113 -10.40 -1.24 13.93
C ALA A 113 -10.42 -1.82 15.35
N LEU A 114 -10.93 -1.07 16.32
CA LEU A 114 -11.06 -1.54 17.69
C LEU A 114 -12.02 -2.73 17.81
N LEU A 115 -13.17 -2.68 17.12
CA LEU A 115 -14.15 -3.77 17.11
C LEU A 115 -13.67 -5.02 16.36
N SER A 116 -12.69 -4.88 15.46
CA SER A 116 -12.07 -6.00 14.72
C SER A 116 -10.83 -6.60 15.39
N SER A 117 -10.39 -6.05 16.54
CA SER A 117 -9.20 -6.50 17.26
C SER A 117 -9.55 -7.59 18.30
N ASN A 118 -8.89 -8.77 18.22
CA ASN A 118 -9.17 -9.91 19.10
C ASN A 118 -8.85 -9.66 20.58
N ASN A 119 -7.92 -8.73 20.85
CA ASN A 119 -7.54 -8.34 22.22
C ASN A 119 -8.50 -7.33 22.86
N ILE A 120 -9.40 -6.71 22.08
CA ILE A 120 -10.36 -5.72 22.58
C ILE A 120 -11.78 -6.23 22.56
N ALA A 121 -12.24 -6.82 21.45
CA ALA A 121 -13.63 -7.24 21.27
C ALA A 121 -13.80 -8.76 21.30
N PRO A 122 -14.98 -9.29 21.71
CA PRO A 122 -15.23 -10.71 21.69
C PRO A 122 -15.35 -11.24 20.26
N ALA A 123 -15.02 -12.52 20.05
CA ALA A 123 -14.93 -13.14 18.72
C ALA A 123 -16.23 -13.03 17.88
N TRP A 124 -17.40 -13.02 18.52
CA TRP A 124 -18.70 -12.88 17.84
C TRP A 124 -18.91 -11.46 17.23
N VAL A 125 -18.20 -10.42 17.73
CA VAL A 125 -18.17 -9.08 17.14
C VAL A 125 -17.05 -8.98 16.12
N VAL A 126 -15.86 -9.49 16.47
CA VAL A 126 -14.66 -9.40 15.62
C VAL A 126 -14.91 -10.01 14.25
N GLN A 127 -15.49 -11.22 14.18
CA GLN A 127 -15.65 -11.94 12.91
C GLN A 127 -16.56 -11.20 11.90
N PRO A 128 -17.79 -10.78 12.25
CA PRO A 128 -18.64 -10.06 11.29
C PRO A 128 -18.05 -8.70 10.90
N VAL A 129 -17.43 -7.97 11.84
CA VAL A 129 -16.80 -6.68 11.55
C VAL A 129 -15.64 -6.85 10.57
N ARG A 130 -14.78 -7.85 10.78
CA ARG A 130 -13.70 -8.17 9.83
C ARG A 130 -14.24 -8.48 8.44
N ARG A 131 -15.28 -9.30 8.32
CA ARG A 131 -15.88 -9.64 7.03
C ARG A 131 -16.46 -8.42 6.32
N LEU A 132 -17.09 -7.51 7.06
CA LEU A 132 -17.60 -6.26 6.51
C LEU A 132 -16.44 -5.38 5.98
N MET A 133 -15.39 -5.21 6.76
CA MET A 133 -14.21 -4.43 6.34
C MET A 133 -13.46 -5.10 5.20
N ASP A 134 -13.37 -6.42 5.19
CA ASP A 134 -12.79 -7.18 4.08
C ASP A 134 -13.59 -6.97 2.78
N ALA A 135 -14.92 -6.93 2.85
CA ALA A 135 -15.78 -6.63 1.69
C ALA A 135 -15.55 -5.20 1.18
N CYS A 136 -15.47 -4.19 2.07
CA CYS A 136 -15.21 -2.81 1.68
C CYS A 136 -13.88 -2.65 0.94
N ARG A 137 -12.80 -3.32 1.37
CA ARG A 137 -11.47 -3.23 0.72
C ARG A 137 -11.29 -4.16 -0.46
N ALA A 138 -12.12 -5.22 -0.60
CA ALA A 138 -12.05 -6.15 -1.72
C ALA A 138 -12.56 -5.53 -3.03
N ILE A 139 -13.48 -4.57 -2.92
CA ILE A 139 -14.00 -3.82 -4.07
C ILE A 139 -13.07 -2.65 -4.35
N ASN A 140 -12.61 -2.53 -5.60
CA ASN A 140 -11.76 -1.41 -6.01
C ASN A 140 -12.49 -0.07 -5.90
N GLU A 141 -11.77 1.01 -5.54
CA GLU A 141 -12.32 2.35 -5.38
C GLU A 141 -12.98 2.89 -6.66
N ILE A 142 -12.53 2.49 -7.85
CA ILE A 142 -13.15 2.89 -9.12
C ILE A 142 -14.58 2.35 -9.23
N VAL A 143 -14.83 1.11 -8.78
CA VAL A 143 -16.17 0.51 -8.78
C VAL A 143 -17.10 1.29 -7.84
N PHE A 144 -16.61 1.65 -6.65
CA PHE A 144 -17.36 2.52 -5.75
C PHE A 144 -17.62 3.90 -6.37
N ALA A 145 -16.61 4.49 -7.07
CA ALA A 145 -16.80 5.79 -7.72
C ALA A 145 -17.92 5.73 -8.76
N VAL A 146 -17.93 4.72 -9.63
CA VAL A 146 -19.01 4.53 -10.62
C VAL A 146 -20.37 4.37 -9.92
N LEU A 147 -20.43 3.59 -8.83
CA LEU A 147 -21.65 3.39 -8.04
C LEU A 147 -22.17 4.72 -7.46
N PHE A 148 -21.28 5.52 -6.87
CA PHE A 148 -21.68 6.83 -6.32
C PHE A 148 -21.98 7.86 -7.40
N VAL A 149 -21.28 7.86 -8.53
CA VAL A 149 -21.63 8.71 -9.67
C VAL A 149 -23.06 8.44 -10.15
N VAL A 150 -23.45 7.17 -10.23
CA VAL A 150 -24.82 6.79 -10.58
C VAL A 150 -25.84 7.19 -9.50
N ALA A 151 -25.47 7.09 -8.23
CA ALA A 151 -26.38 7.34 -7.12
C ALA A 151 -26.58 8.83 -6.79
N VAL A 152 -25.51 9.63 -6.83
CA VAL A 152 -25.49 11.03 -6.38
C VAL A 152 -25.15 12.04 -7.47
N GLY A 153 -24.81 11.55 -8.68
CA GLY A 153 -24.39 12.36 -9.82
C GLY A 153 -22.87 12.51 -9.95
N LEU A 154 -22.46 13.08 -11.07
CA LEU A 154 -21.06 13.41 -11.34
C LEU A 154 -20.55 14.47 -10.36
N GLY A 155 -19.29 14.35 -9.94
CA GLY A 155 -18.63 15.40 -9.16
C GLY A 155 -17.78 14.88 -7.99
N PRO A 156 -17.10 15.81 -7.28
CA PRO A 156 -16.12 15.50 -6.25
C PRO A 156 -16.65 14.67 -5.07
N PHE A 157 -17.94 14.84 -4.73
CA PHE A 157 -18.54 14.09 -3.62
C PHE A 157 -18.58 12.58 -3.88
N ALA A 158 -18.84 12.15 -5.12
CA ALA A 158 -18.76 10.74 -5.50
C ALA A 158 -17.35 10.17 -5.29
N GLY A 159 -16.31 10.94 -5.65
CA GLY A 159 -14.92 10.56 -5.41
C GLY A 159 -14.57 10.46 -3.92
N VAL A 160 -14.99 11.42 -3.11
CA VAL A 160 -14.81 11.38 -1.65
C VAL A 160 -15.44 10.13 -1.06
N MET A 161 -16.70 9.81 -1.42
CA MET A 161 -17.41 8.64 -0.90
C MET A 161 -16.78 7.32 -1.34
N ALA A 162 -16.30 7.24 -2.58
CA ALA A 162 -15.59 6.06 -3.08
C ALA A 162 -14.30 5.79 -2.31
N LEU A 163 -13.46 6.81 -2.15
CA LEU A 163 -12.25 6.72 -1.33
C LEU A 163 -12.56 6.41 0.12
N PHE A 164 -13.59 7.02 0.69
CA PHE A 164 -13.99 6.80 2.08
C PHE A 164 -14.30 5.31 2.33
N ILE A 165 -15.23 4.72 1.58
CA ILE A 165 -15.70 3.34 1.84
C ILE A 165 -14.56 2.33 1.62
N HIS A 166 -13.84 2.44 0.50
CA HIS A 166 -12.72 1.56 0.22
C HIS A 166 -11.63 1.66 1.30
N ASN A 167 -11.20 2.89 1.61
CA ASN A 167 -10.13 3.12 2.57
C ASN A 167 -10.52 2.84 4.01
N MET A 168 -11.79 2.99 4.40
CA MET A 168 -12.29 2.58 5.70
C MET A 168 -12.00 1.09 5.95
N GLY A 169 -12.22 0.23 4.95
CA GLY A 169 -11.86 -1.19 5.02
C GLY A 169 -10.36 -1.42 5.19
N VAL A 170 -9.53 -0.69 4.43
CA VAL A 170 -8.06 -0.83 4.50
C VAL A 170 -7.50 -0.31 5.82
N VAL A 171 -7.91 0.90 6.24
CA VAL A 171 -7.45 1.54 7.48
C VAL A 171 -7.85 0.71 8.69
N SER A 172 -9.11 0.24 8.76
CA SER A 172 -9.57 -0.62 9.85
C SER A 172 -8.74 -1.87 10.00
N LYS A 173 -8.33 -2.49 8.90
CA LYS A 173 -7.47 -3.68 8.91
C LYS A 173 -6.07 -3.35 9.44
N LEU A 174 -5.41 -2.35 8.89
CA LEU A 174 -4.06 -1.94 9.32
C LEU A 174 -4.04 -1.52 10.79
N PHE A 175 -5.05 -0.76 11.21
CA PHE A 175 -5.16 -0.29 12.59
C PHE A 175 -5.45 -1.43 13.57
N SER A 176 -6.29 -2.40 13.20
CA SER A 176 -6.56 -3.56 14.04
C SER A 176 -5.33 -4.46 14.22
N GLU A 177 -4.53 -4.65 13.17
CA GLU A 177 -3.27 -5.39 13.26
C GLU A 177 -2.26 -4.69 14.17
N ALA A 178 -2.19 -3.35 14.12
CA ALA A 178 -1.37 -2.58 15.04
C ALA A 178 -1.84 -2.74 16.50
N VAL A 179 -3.15 -2.74 16.74
CA VAL A 179 -3.74 -2.97 18.07
C VAL A 179 -3.46 -4.39 18.57
N GLU A 180 -3.48 -5.39 17.71
CA GLU A 180 -3.18 -6.77 18.10
C GLU A 180 -1.69 -7.02 18.41
N ALA A 181 -0.81 -6.17 17.88
CA ALA A 181 0.64 -6.28 18.05
C ALA A 181 1.21 -5.53 19.28
N ILE A 182 0.38 -4.88 20.11
CA ILE A 182 0.84 -4.12 21.28
C ILE A 182 1.41 -5.01 22.39
N ASP A 183 2.24 -4.45 23.26
CA ASP A 183 2.63 -5.07 24.53
C ASP A 183 1.42 -5.09 25.50
N PRO A 184 0.99 -6.28 26.00
CA PRO A 184 -0.14 -6.37 26.92
C PRO A 184 0.15 -5.79 28.32
N ARG A 185 1.41 -5.75 28.76
CA ARG A 185 1.82 -5.37 30.13
C ARG A 185 1.35 -3.97 30.55
N PRO A 186 1.47 -2.90 29.73
CA PRO A 186 0.93 -1.58 30.10
C PRO A 186 -0.60 -1.61 30.27
N VAL A 187 -1.31 -2.37 29.44
CA VAL A 187 -2.77 -2.51 29.52
C VAL A 187 -3.18 -3.26 30.80
N GLU A 188 -2.47 -4.32 31.14
CA GLU A 188 -2.67 -5.06 32.40
C GLU A 188 -2.39 -4.20 33.64
N GLY A 189 -1.33 -3.38 33.59
CA GLY A 189 -1.03 -2.43 34.66
C GLY A 189 -2.15 -1.42 34.90
N ILE A 190 -2.73 -0.86 33.82
CA ILE A 190 -3.87 0.05 33.92
C ILE A 190 -5.12 -0.69 34.45
N ARG A 191 -5.37 -1.90 33.98
CA ARG A 191 -6.48 -2.74 34.47
C ARG A 191 -6.36 -3.03 35.99
N ALA A 192 -5.16 -3.26 36.49
CA ALA A 192 -4.90 -3.51 37.91
C ALA A 192 -5.27 -2.32 38.81
N THR A 193 -5.37 -1.09 38.29
CA THR A 193 -5.84 0.08 39.03
C THR A 193 -7.38 0.18 39.13
N GLY A 194 -8.12 -0.79 38.55
CA GLY A 194 -9.58 -0.77 38.51
C GLY A 194 -10.15 0.06 37.35
N ALA A 195 -9.35 0.34 36.33
CA ALA A 195 -9.77 1.11 35.16
C ALA A 195 -10.88 0.39 34.37
N THR A 196 -11.77 1.19 33.76
CA THR A 196 -12.79 0.70 32.84
C THR A 196 -12.19 0.33 31.48
N ARG A 197 -12.88 -0.49 30.70
CA ARG A 197 -12.45 -0.86 29.31
C ARG A 197 -12.08 0.33 28.44
N LEU A 198 -12.83 1.43 28.52
CA LEU A 198 -12.53 2.64 27.76
C LEU A 198 -11.23 3.29 28.22
N GLN A 199 -10.97 3.29 29.52
CA GLN A 199 -9.71 3.81 30.09
C GLN A 199 -8.52 2.92 29.70
N GLU A 200 -8.67 1.59 29.69
CA GLU A 200 -7.65 0.66 29.16
C GLU A 200 -7.29 1.00 27.71
N ILE A 201 -8.29 1.29 26.86
CA ILE A 201 -8.06 1.65 25.45
C ILE A 201 -7.34 3.00 25.35
N ILE A 202 -7.82 4.03 26.06
CA ILE A 202 -7.28 5.39 25.94
C ILE A 202 -5.86 5.48 26.50
N TYR A 203 -5.58 4.86 27.63
CA TYR A 203 -4.30 5.01 28.34
C TYR A 203 -3.33 3.85 28.10
N GLY A 204 -3.82 2.66 27.75
CA GLY A 204 -2.98 1.48 27.56
C GLY A 204 -2.73 1.14 26.09
N VAL A 205 -3.76 1.23 25.24
CA VAL A 205 -3.67 0.82 23.83
C VAL A 205 -3.28 2.00 22.94
N LEU A 206 -4.03 3.10 23.01
CA LEU A 206 -3.91 4.23 22.10
C LEU A 206 -2.50 4.84 22.06
N PRO A 207 -1.79 5.07 23.19
CA PRO A 207 -0.43 5.62 23.15
C PRO A 207 0.58 4.73 22.42
N GLN A 208 0.38 3.42 22.44
CA GLN A 208 1.27 2.46 21.78
C GLN A 208 1.04 2.43 20.25
N VAL A 209 -0.21 2.55 19.80
CA VAL A 209 -0.56 2.43 18.37
C VAL A 209 -0.55 3.76 17.62
N LEU A 210 -0.71 4.89 18.31
CA LEU A 210 -0.90 6.20 17.70
C LEU A 210 0.22 6.59 16.71
N PRO A 211 1.52 6.39 17.00
CA PRO A 211 2.60 6.71 16.06
C PRO A 211 2.45 5.91 14.75
N LEU A 212 2.13 4.62 14.86
CA LEU A 212 1.94 3.74 13.71
C LEU A 212 0.68 4.09 12.92
N TRP A 213 -0.42 4.43 13.62
CA TRP A 213 -1.67 4.89 12.99
C TRP A 213 -1.48 6.17 12.20
N ILE A 214 -0.72 7.14 12.74
CA ILE A 214 -0.38 8.38 12.02
C ILE A 214 0.43 8.04 10.77
N SER A 215 1.42 7.16 10.88
CA SER A 215 2.23 6.73 9.74
C SER A 215 1.39 6.07 8.65
N PHE A 216 0.48 5.15 9.00
CA PHE A 216 -0.43 4.53 8.05
C PHE A 216 -1.40 5.54 7.43
N SER A 217 -1.89 6.50 8.21
CA SER A 217 -2.77 7.57 7.72
C SER A 217 -2.11 8.43 6.66
N LEU A 218 -0.87 8.85 6.89
CA LEU A 218 -0.08 9.61 5.92
C LEU A 218 0.21 8.80 4.65
N TYR A 219 0.55 7.53 4.80
CA TYR A 219 0.75 6.63 3.66
C TYR A 219 -0.55 6.45 2.84
N ARG A 220 -1.70 6.31 3.51
CA ARG A 220 -2.99 6.21 2.82
C ARG A 220 -3.37 7.50 2.12
N PHE A 221 -3.13 8.65 2.74
CA PHE A 221 -3.35 9.94 2.10
C PHE A 221 -2.53 10.08 0.80
N GLU A 222 -1.23 9.78 0.84
CA GLU A 222 -0.33 9.78 -0.33
C GLU A 222 -0.89 8.88 -1.45
N THR A 223 -1.31 7.67 -1.11
CA THR A 223 -1.92 6.74 -2.09
C THR A 223 -3.25 7.28 -2.62
N ASN A 224 -4.07 7.87 -1.77
CA ASN A 224 -5.39 8.39 -2.13
C ASN A 224 -5.32 9.57 -3.09
N VAL A 225 -4.26 10.40 -3.06
CA VAL A 225 -4.07 11.46 -4.06
C VAL A 225 -3.90 10.87 -5.45
N ARG A 226 -3.12 9.79 -5.58
CA ARG A 226 -2.98 9.08 -6.87
C ARG A 226 -4.29 8.42 -7.30
N SER A 227 -4.99 7.76 -6.38
CA SER A 227 -6.31 7.17 -6.66
C SER A 227 -7.34 8.23 -7.08
N ALA A 228 -7.37 9.39 -6.40
CA ALA A 228 -8.29 10.48 -6.74
C ALA A 228 -8.08 11.01 -8.17
N THR A 229 -6.82 11.06 -8.64
CA THR A 229 -6.52 11.41 -10.03
C THR A 229 -7.15 10.41 -11.01
N VAL A 230 -7.11 9.11 -10.70
CA VAL A 230 -7.72 8.07 -11.54
C VAL A 230 -9.25 8.11 -11.47
N LEU A 231 -9.83 8.39 -10.30
CA LEU A 231 -11.29 8.49 -10.12
C LEU A 231 -11.93 9.60 -10.96
N GLY A 232 -11.17 10.64 -11.30
CA GLY A 232 -11.62 11.69 -12.22
C GLY A 232 -12.05 11.16 -13.59
N ILE A 233 -11.43 10.08 -14.09
CA ILE A 233 -11.75 9.43 -15.38
C ILE A 233 -13.21 8.94 -15.42
N VAL A 234 -13.75 8.52 -14.27
CA VAL A 234 -15.14 8.03 -14.16
C VAL A 234 -16.12 9.12 -13.72
N GLY A 235 -15.69 10.40 -13.76
CA GLY A 235 -16.57 11.54 -13.47
C GLY A 235 -16.63 11.93 -11.99
N ALA A 236 -15.65 11.51 -11.18
CA ALA A 236 -15.52 11.92 -9.79
C ALA A 236 -14.87 13.31 -9.60
N GLY A 237 -14.72 14.08 -10.69
CA GLY A 237 -14.15 15.42 -10.68
C GLY A 237 -12.63 15.48 -10.57
N GLY A 238 -12.08 16.71 -10.49
CA GLY A 238 -10.66 16.97 -10.35
C GLY A 238 -9.84 16.79 -11.62
N ILE A 239 -8.51 16.85 -11.47
CA ILE A 239 -7.55 16.87 -12.58
C ILE A 239 -7.68 15.65 -13.52
N GLY A 240 -8.10 14.49 -12.99
CA GLY A 240 -8.26 13.27 -13.78
C GLY A 240 -9.35 13.37 -14.84
N GLN A 241 -10.40 14.13 -14.59
CA GLN A 241 -11.47 14.37 -15.57
C GLN A 241 -10.92 15.17 -16.76
N ILE A 242 -10.22 16.27 -16.49
CA ILE A 242 -9.63 17.11 -17.54
C ILE A 242 -8.60 16.34 -18.33
N MET A 243 -7.75 15.57 -17.64
CA MET A 243 -6.76 14.72 -18.29
C MET A 243 -7.43 13.73 -19.26
N PHE A 244 -8.52 13.11 -18.86
CA PHE A 244 -9.26 12.18 -19.71
C PHE A 244 -9.92 12.87 -20.91
N GLU A 245 -10.50 14.06 -20.71
CA GLU A 245 -11.08 14.88 -21.78
C GLU A 245 -10.02 15.31 -22.79
N SER A 246 -8.84 15.77 -22.31
CA SER A 246 -7.71 16.15 -23.19
C SER A 246 -7.17 14.98 -23.98
N ILE A 247 -7.02 13.80 -23.38
CA ILE A 247 -6.60 12.57 -24.08
C ILE A 247 -7.62 12.19 -25.17
N ARG A 248 -8.92 12.23 -24.87
CA ARG A 248 -9.98 11.91 -25.85
C ARG A 248 -10.09 12.95 -26.95
N GLY A 249 -9.76 14.21 -26.64
CA GLY A 249 -9.69 15.30 -27.62
C GLY A 249 -8.43 15.33 -28.48
N PHE A 250 -7.48 14.39 -28.22
CA PHE A 250 -6.17 14.38 -28.86
C PHE A 250 -5.31 15.65 -28.63
N TYR A 251 -5.55 16.33 -27.50
CA TYR A 251 -4.79 17.52 -27.08
C TYR A 251 -3.53 17.10 -26.31
N TYR A 252 -2.55 16.53 -27.03
CA TYR A 252 -1.36 15.92 -26.40
C TYR A 252 -0.50 16.91 -25.63
N ALA A 253 -0.36 18.13 -26.15
CA ALA A 253 0.42 19.20 -25.50
C ALA A 253 -0.19 19.65 -24.16
N GLU A 254 -1.53 19.70 -24.07
CA GLU A 254 -2.26 20.00 -22.84
C GLU A 254 -2.19 18.82 -21.87
N THR A 255 -2.38 17.60 -22.36
CA THR A 255 -2.23 16.37 -21.57
C THR A 255 -0.84 16.30 -20.95
N ALA A 256 0.22 16.66 -21.69
CA ALA A 256 1.58 16.69 -21.16
C ALA A 256 1.75 17.72 -20.02
N ALA A 257 1.17 18.92 -20.14
CA ALA A 257 1.19 19.92 -19.08
C ALA A 257 0.44 19.43 -17.81
N ILE A 258 -0.72 18.81 -17.98
CA ILE A 258 -1.50 18.21 -16.89
C ILE A 258 -0.71 17.12 -16.19
N LEU A 259 -0.09 16.19 -16.93
CA LEU A 259 0.75 15.13 -16.38
C LEU A 259 1.93 15.68 -15.56
N ILE A 260 2.59 16.73 -16.03
CA ILE A 260 3.69 17.39 -15.31
C ILE A 260 3.18 17.94 -13.98
N ILE A 261 2.04 18.62 -13.95
CA ILE A 261 1.43 19.17 -12.74
C ILE A 261 1.10 18.04 -11.74
N VAL A 262 0.51 16.95 -12.22
CA VAL A 262 0.21 15.77 -11.40
C VAL A 262 1.49 15.20 -10.78
N VAL A 263 2.52 14.94 -11.58
CA VAL A 263 3.79 14.37 -11.12
C VAL A 263 4.46 15.28 -10.08
N ILE A 264 4.51 16.59 -10.32
CA ILE A 264 5.09 17.56 -9.38
C ILE A 264 4.31 17.53 -8.06
N THR A 265 2.98 17.60 -8.11
CA THR A 265 2.14 17.66 -6.91
C THR A 265 2.24 16.37 -6.10
N VAL A 266 2.16 15.21 -6.75
CA VAL A 266 2.33 13.90 -6.08
C VAL A 266 3.71 13.80 -5.45
N SER A 267 4.77 14.20 -6.16
CA SER A 267 6.14 14.17 -5.63
C SER A 267 6.32 15.08 -4.40
N ILE A 268 5.71 16.26 -4.40
CA ILE A 268 5.72 17.17 -3.24
C ILE A 268 5.01 16.50 -2.06
N ILE A 269 3.84 15.93 -2.28
CA ILE A 269 3.06 15.25 -1.23
C ILE A 269 3.85 14.07 -0.67
N ASP A 270 4.48 13.26 -1.51
CA ASP A 270 5.32 12.12 -1.10
C ASP A 270 6.48 12.58 -0.21
N ILE A 271 7.20 13.65 -0.60
CA ILE A 271 8.31 14.22 0.18
C ILE A 271 7.81 14.74 1.53
N VAL A 272 6.71 15.49 1.55
CA VAL A 272 6.12 16.05 2.78
C VAL A 272 5.67 14.91 3.71
N SER A 273 4.95 13.93 3.19
CA SER A 273 4.48 12.76 3.95
C SER A 273 5.64 11.96 4.54
N GLN A 274 6.72 11.76 3.79
CA GLN A 274 7.92 11.06 4.29
C GLN A 274 8.61 11.83 5.42
N ARG A 275 8.71 13.17 5.31
CA ARG A 275 9.28 13.99 6.37
C ARG A 275 8.42 13.96 7.64
N LEU A 276 7.10 14.08 7.50
CA LEU A 276 6.18 14.00 8.63
C LEU A 276 6.24 12.64 9.33
N ARG A 277 6.31 11.54 8.58
CA ARG A 277 6.46 10.20 9.17
C ARG A 277 7.74 10.07 10.02
N LYS A 278 8.86 10.63 9.56
CA LYS A 278 10.14 10.62 10.31
C LYS A 278 10.11 11.45 11.61
N LEU A 279 9.16 12.36 11.75
CA LEU A 279 9.00 13.14 12.99
C LEU A 279 8.13 12.40 14.03
N VAL A 280 7.37 11.42 13.61
CA VAL A 280 6.41 10.69 14.45
C VAL A 280 6.96 9.33 14.92
N ILE A 281 7.84 8.74 14.12
CA ILE A 281 8.53 7.47 14.40
C ILE A 281 10.01 7.75 14.67
#